data_40f6bec6a78f618702927ae4d112221a
#
_entry.id   40f6bec6a78f618702927ae4d112221a
#
_cell.length_a   1.000
_cell.length_b   1.000
_cell.length_c   1.000
_cell.angle_alpha   90.00
_cell.angle_beta   90.00
_cell.angle_gamma   90.00
#
_symmetry.space_group_name_H-M   'P 1'
#
loop_
_entity.id
_entity.type
_entity.pdbx_description
1 polymer ?
#
loop_
_entity_poly.entity_id
_entity_poly.type
_entity_poly.pdbx_seq_one_letter_code
_entity_poly.pdbx_strand_id
1 'polypeptide(L)'
;MRVLKRILSILATLILAILIIYGLAMLFGKQILYPKFSSRADKWVRIPALSTGFTPQGVSYLEEEGCTLICGYYSGNEASRIFMVYGDGTVKEIPLKRESGEVYTGHAGGLTAAGDYVYISNASKLFVLRTSDLLKAASGEYVAFIGNIPVPCRASFCSSDGKYVYVGDYHAVGYETDESHRIQTADGEYQAMVFAYKLDEDMEFGLNNYPFFAFAVRDFVQGFTVHDGKAIMSCSYSFSSSKLYTYDIGSADRIFVQDGRTIALFILDSRKQTDELRMPHMSEDVEVHDGKLLVGFESAAKKMLAGFVPCSIKHVMVLPLP
;
A
#
# COMPACT_ATOMS: atom_id res chain seq x y z
N MET A 1 -44.14 27.48 26.57
CA MET A 1 -43.01 27.04 27.42
C MET A 1 -42.91 25.51 27.59
N ARG A 2 -43.95 24.76 27.99
CA ARG A 2 -43.88 23.30 28.23
C ARG A 2 -43.53 22.50 26.96
N VAL A 3 -44.08 22.82 25.81
CA VAL A 3 -43.83 22.16 24.53
C VAL A 3 -42.35 22.34 24.11
N LEU A 4 -41.83 23.58 24.17
CA LEU A 4 -40.44 23.89 23.85
C LEU A 4 -39.45 23.12 24.74
N LYS A 5 -39.72 23.03 26.06
CA LYS A 5 -38.89 22.24 26.99
C LYS A 5 -38.88 20.75 26.62
N ARG A 6 -40.02 20.18 26.20
CA ARG A 6 -40.09 18.77 25.74
C ARG A 6 -39.30 18.56 24.45
N ILE A 7 -39.41 19.45 23.47
CA ILE A 7 -38.66 19.39 22.21
C ILE A 7 -37.15 19.44 22.52
N LEU A 8 -36.72 20.40 23.34
CA LEU A 8 -35.31 20.51 23.74
C LEU A 8 -34.80 19.27 24.49
N SER A 9 -35.64 18.69 25.37
CA SER A 9 -35.28 17.44 26.09
C SER A 9 -35.12 16.27 25.11
N ILE A 10 -36.03 16.11 24.14
CA ILE A 10 -35.93 15.04 23.12
C ILE A 10 -34.66 15.23 22.28
N LEU A 11 -34.39 16.46 21.81
CA LEU A 11 -33.17 16.75 21.04
C LEU A 11 -31.91 16.46 21.84
N ALA A 12 -31.84 16.86 23.11
CA ALA A 12 -30.72 16.58 23.98
C ALA A 12 -30.49 15.07 24.17
N THR A 13 -31.59 14.30 24.35
CA THR A 13 -31.52 12.84 24.47
C THR A 13 -31.01 12.19 23.19
N LEU A 14 -31.48 12.64 22.00
CA LEU A 14 -31.02 12.16 20.71
C LEU A 14 -29.54 12.46 20.48
N ILE A 15 -29.10 13.68 20.78
CA ILE A 15 -27.69 14.06 20.68
C ILE A 15 -26.82 13.18 21.61
N LEU A 16 -27.25 12.99 22.84
CA LEU A 16 -26.53 12.14 23.79
C LEU A 16 -26.45 10.69 23.28
N ALA A 17 -27.54 10.14 22.76
CA ALA A 17 -27.55 8.80 22.18
C ALA A 17 -26.58 8.67 20.99
N ILE A 18 -26.56 9.66 20.09
CA ILE A 18 -25.62 9.72 18.96
C ILE A 18 -24.17 9.76 19.45
N LEU A 19 -23.86 10.58 20.45
CA LEU A 19 -22.52 10.67 21.03
C LEU A 19 -22.07 9.36 21.69
N ILE A 20 -22.98 8.67 22.39
CA ILE A 20 -22.70 7.35 22.98
C ILE A 20 -22.43 6.32 21.89
N ILE A 21 -23.29 6.23 20.86
CA ILE A 21 -23.11 5.30 19.74
C ILE A 21 -21.79 5.59 19.02
N TYR A 22 -21.48 6.87 18.78
CA TYR A 22 -20.21 7.27 18.17
C TYR A 22 -19.02 6.87 19.06
N GLY A 23 -19.07 7.13 20.38
CA GLY A 23 -18.04 6.72 21.32
C GLY A 23 -17.82 5.20 21.33
N LEU A 24 -18.90 4.42 21.29
CA LEU A 24 -18.84 2.96 21.19
C LEU A 24 -18.24 2.51 19.85
N ALA A 25 -18.58 3.17 18.74
CA ALA A 25 -18.00 2.89 17.45
C ALA A 25 -16.50 3.20 17.40
N MET A 26 -16.05 4.26 18.06
CA MET A 26 -14.62 4.60 18.18
C MET A 26 -13.84 3.58 19.02
N LEU A 27 -14.44 3.02 20.07
CA LEU A 27 -13.78 2.09 20.99
C LEU A 27 -13.84 0.64 20.49
N PHE A 28 -14.98 0.20 19.97
CA PHE A 28 -15.26 -1.21 19.68
C PHE A 28 -15.61 -1.48 18.22
N GLY A 29 -15.73 -0.45 17.39
CA GLY A 29 -16.18 -0.58 15.99
C GLY A 29 -15.35 -1.57 15.19
N LYS A 30 -14.04 -1.60 15.40
CA LYS A 30 -13.16 -2.54 14.71
C LYS A 30 -13.49 -4.00 15.03
N GLN A 31 -13.71 -4.33 16.30
CA GLN A 31 -14.06 -5.68 16.74
C GLN A 31 -15.44 -6.12 16.25
N ILE A 32 -16.38 -5.17 16.19
CA ILE A 32 -17.77 -5.42 15.79
C ILE A 32 -17.89 -5.53 14.27
N LEU A 33 -17.28 -4.61 13.52
CA LEU A 33 -17.43 -4.52 12.06
C LEU A 33 -16.46 -5.42 11.30
N TYR A 34 -15.30 -5.73 11.91
CA TYR A 34 -14.21 -6.51 11.31
C TYR A 34 -13.73 -7.62 12.27
N PRO A 35 -14.61 -8.53 12.74
CA PRO A 35 -14.25 -9.52 13.76
C PRO A 35 -13.16 -10.47 13.30
N LYS A 36 -13.21 -10.96 12.05
CA LYS A 36 -12.19 -11.85 11.46
C LYS A 36 -10.83 -11.17 11.37
N PHE A 37 -10.78 -9.90 10.94
CA PHE A 37 -9.55 -9.12 10.92
C PHE A 37 -9.02 -8.89 12.34
N SER A 38 -9.90 -8.49 13.25
CA SER A 38 -9.51 -8.19 14.64
C SER A 38 -9.00 -9.39 15.43
N SER A 39 -9.42 -10.62 15.05
CA SER A 39 -8.94 -11.87 15.67
C SER A 39 -7.64 -12.40 15.05
N ARG A 40 -7.24 -11.92 13.86
CA ARG A 40 -6.06 -12.40 13.12
C ARG A 40 -4.93 -11.38 13.09
N ALA A 41 -5.25 -10.08 13.22
CA ALA A 41 -4.30 -8.99 13.01
C ALA A 41 -3.72 -8.51 14.34
N ASP A 42 -2.41 -8.52 14.45
CA ASP A 42 -1.66 -7.91 15.52
C ASP A 42 -1.06 -6.56 15.07
N LYS A 43 -0.68 -5.73 16.04
CA LYS A 43 0.04 -4.49 15.79
C LYS A 43 1.51 -4.82 15.54
N TRP A 44 2.06 -4.34 14.42
CA TRP A 44 3.48 -4.42 14.12
C TRP A 44 4.21 -3.20 14.66
N VAL A 45 4.38 -2.16 13.86
CA VAL A 45 4.98 -0.89 14.29
C VAL A 45 3.97 0.25 14.19
N ARG A 46 4.13 1.28 15.01
CA ARG A 46 3.32 2.49 14.92
C ARG A 46 3.76 3.31 13.71
N ILE A 47 2.81 3.75 12.89
CA ILE A 47 3.08 4.64 11.76
C ILE A 47 3.43 6.02 12.29
N PRO A 48 4.61 6.58 11.94
CA PRO A 48 5.04 7.89 12.41
C PRO A 48 4.25 9.05 11.78
N ALA A 49 4.34 10.22 12.34
CA ALA A 49 3.95 11.52 11.78
C ALA A 49 2.49 11.66 11.30
N LEU A 50 1.58 10.74 11.64
CA LEU A 50 0.17 10.79 11.25
C LEU A 50 -0.55 12.09 11.64
N SER A 51 -0.17 12.70 12.77
CA SER A 51 -0.75 13.95 13.26
C SER A 51 -0.16 15.20 12.59
N THR A 52 0.99 15.09 11.94
CA THR A 52 1.68 16.22 11.30
C THR A 52 1.29 16.42 9.83
N GLY A 53 0.51 15.50 9.26
CA GLY A 53 0.03 15.57 7.88
C GLY A 53 0.65 14.55 6.94
N PHE A 54 1.51 13.67 7.45
CA PHE A 54 2.02 12.53 6.69
C PHE A 54 0.89 11.57 6.32
N THR A 55 0.85 11.18 5.05
CA THR A 55 -0.04 10.17 4.49
C THR A 55 0.81 8.98 4.09
N PRO A 56 0.80 7.89 4.88
CA PRO A 56 1.56 6.68 4.57
C PRO A 56 0.97 5.97 3.36
N GLN A 57 1.81 5.37 2.55
CA GLN A 57 1.45 4.61 1.35
C GLN A 57 2.12 3.24 1.35
N GLY A 58 3.42 3.18 1.13
CA GLY A 58 4.19 1.93 1.04
C GLY A 58 4.71 1.43 2.38
N VAL A 59 4.85 0.12 2.49
CA VAL A 59 5.47 -0.57 3.62
C VAL A 59 6.38 -1.68 3.12
N SER A 60 7.61 -1.74 3.67
CA SER A 60 8.56 -2.82 3.41
C SER A 60 9.38 -3.11 4.66
N TYR A 61 10.05 -4.25 4.70
CA TYR A 61 10.96 -4.59 5.78
C TYR A 61 12.39 -4.67 5.25
N LEU A 62 13.31 -4.01 5.94
CA LEU A 62 14.74 -4.04 5.63
C LEU A 62 15.42 -5.02 6.58
N GLU A 63 15.69 -6.23 6.07
CA GLU A 63 16.23 -7.35 6.84
C GLU A 63 17.57 -7.03 7.50
N GLU A 64 18.49 -6.43 6.75
CA GLU A 64 19.85 -6.13 7.22
C GLU A 64 19.88 -5.24 8.45
N GLU A 65 18.89 -4.34 8.58
CA GLU A 65 18.79 -3.39 9.69
C GLU A 65 17.73 -3.75 10.71
N GLY A 66 16.91 -4.75 10.44
CA GLY A 66 15.82 -5.14 11.33
C GLY A 66 14.78 -4.04 11.52
N CYS A 67 14.47 -3.25 10.47
CA CYS A 67 13.55 -2.14 10.56
C CYS A 67 12.46 -2.17 9.48
N THR A 68 11.30 -1.58 9.80
CA THR A 68 10.22 -1.37 8.86
C THR A 68 10.40 -0.04 8.16
N LEU A 69 10.38 -0.07 6.82
CA LEU A 69 10.35 1.12 5.99
C LEU A 69 8.88 1.50 5.73
N ILE A 70 8.55 2.78 5.90
CA ILE A 70 7.23 3.32 5.59
C ILE A 70 7.43 4.56 4.74
N CYS A 71 6.98 4.56 3.48
CA CYS A 71 7.01 5.75 2.65
C CYS A 71 5.64 6.41 2.56
N GLY A 72 5.64 7.64 2.10
CA GLY A 72 4.43 8.42 1.86
C GLY A 72 4.75 9.89 1.61
N TYR A 73 3.71 10.70 1.62
CA TYR A 73 3.79 12.11 1.24
C TYR A 73 3.12 13.04 2.25
N TYR A 74 3.39 14.33 2.09
CA TYR A 74 2.69 15.42 2.75
C TYR A 74 1.87 16.21 1.73
N SER A 75 0.81 16.85 2.18
CA SER A 75 0.06 17.80 1.35
C SER A 75 0.88 19.09 1.17
N GLY A 76 0.93 19.62 -0.06
CA GLY A 76 1.67 20.85 -0.37
C GLY A 76 3.08 20.58 -0.88
N ASN A 77 4.04 21.44 -0.49
CA ASN A 77 5.41 21.42 -1.01
C ASN A 77 6.42 20.73 -0.08
N GLU A 78 5.95 20.02 0.93
CA GLU A 78 6.84 19.26 1.80
C GLU A 78 7.36 18.01 1.10
N ALA A 79 8.59 17.61 1.44
CA ALA A 79 9.22 16.42 0.89
C ALA A 79 8.45 15.15 1.26
N SER A 80 8.22 14.28 0.28
CA SER A 80 7.86 12.89 0.55
C SER A 80 9.01 12.20 1.28
N ARG A 81 8.73 11.20 2.09
CA ARG A 81 9.68 10.64 3.06
C ARG A 81 9.63 9.14 3.14
N ILE A 82 10.74 8.60 3.61
CA ILE A 82 10.80 7.25 4.20
C ILE A 82 11.00 7.42 5.70
N PHE A 83 10.22 6.71 6.48
CA PHE A 83 10.48 6.47 7.90
C PHE A 83 11.05 5.07 8.06
N MET A 84 12.21 4.96 8.71
CA MET A 84 12.78 3.70 9.17
C MET A 84 12.35 3.54 10.62
N VAL A 85 11.52 2.53 10.89
CA VAL A 85 10.94 2.29 12.24
C VAL A 85 11.52 1.01 12.80
N TYR A 86 12.30 1.12 13.86
CA TYR A 86 12.96 0.01 14.52
C TYR A 86 12.05 -0.65 15.58
N GLY A 87 12.34 -1.90 15.92
CA GLY A 87 11.54 -2.68 16.87
C GLY A 87 11.51 -2.11 18.30
N ASP A 88 12.51 -1.31 18.68
CA ASP A 88 12.57 -0.59 19.96
C ASP A 88 11.75 0.71 19.98
N GLY A 89 11.11 1.05 18.87
CA GLY A 89 10.34 2.28 18.69
C GLY A 89 11.15 3.49 18.22
N THR A 90 12.45 3.34 18.00
CA THR A 90 13.27 4.38 17.38
C THR A 90 12.80 4.65 15.95
N VAL A 91 12.76 5.90 15.56
CA VAL A 91 12.33 6.35 14.23
C VAL A 91 13.41 7.23 13.61
N LYS A 92 13.81 6.88 12.40
CA LYS A 92 14.68 7.71 11.56
C LYS A 92 13.86 8.21 10.38
N GLU A 93 13.86 9.52 10.16
CA GLU A 93 13.12 10.20 9.13
C GLU A 93 14.04 10.59 7.98
N ILE A 94 13.72 10.21 6.74
CA ILE A 94 14.51 10.47 5.55
C ILE A 94 13.65 11.21 4.52
N PRO A 95 13.76 12.55 4.42
CA PRO A 95 13.15 13.31 3.34
C PRO A 95 13.85 13.03 2.01
N LEU A 96 13.08 13.04 0.91
CA LEU A 96 13.55 12.61 -0.40
C LEU A 96 13.82 13.78 -1.34
N LYS A 97 14.83 13.63 -2.20
CA LYS A 97 15.19 14.54 -3.30
C LYS A 97 15.18 13.78 -4.63
N ARG A 98 14.96 14.53 -5.70
CA ARG A 98 15.23 14.06 -7.06
C ARG A 98 16.73 13.96 -7.29
N GLU A 99 17.16 13.25 -8.31
CA GLU A 99 18.54 13.19 -8.79
C GLU A 99 19.09 14.59 -9.10
N SER A 100 18.24 15.53 -9.57
CA SER A 100 18.58 16.94 -9.78
C SER A 100 18.90 17.72 -8.50
N GLY A 101 18.65 17.15 -7.32
CA GLY A 101 18.76 17.83 -6.01
C GLY A 101 17.48 18.55 -5.58
N GLU A 102 16.46 18.64 -6.42
CA GLU A 102 15.15 19.21 -6.07
C GLU A 102 14.41 18.35 -5.05
N VAL A 103 13.64 19.00 -4.18
CA VAL A 103 12.79 18.28 -3.23
C VAL A 103 11.77 17.40 -3.98
N TYR A 104 11.69 16.13 -3.60
CA TYR A 104 10.70 15.22 -4.15
C TYR A 104 9.39 15.32 -3.37
N THR A 105 8.33 15.75 -4.05
CA THR A 105 6.98 15.91 -3.49
C THR A 105 5.96 14.95 -4.14
N GLY A 106 6.45 13.91 -4.80
CA GLY A 106 5.61 12.90 -5.46
C GLY A 106 4.82 12.06 -4.46
N HIS A 107 3.85 11.30 -4.96
CA HIS A 107 2.94 10.51 -4.12
C HIS A 107 3.66 9.44 -3.28
N ALA A 108 4.75 8.84 -3.81
CA ALA A 108 5.45 7.71 -3.18
C ALA A 108 4.45 6.58 -2.83
N GLY A 109 3.76 6.07 -3.86
CA GLY A 109 2.57 5.21 -3.71
C GLY A 109 2.85 3.80 -3.16
N GLY A 110 4.10 3.32 -3.25
CA GLY A 110 4.57 2.08 -2.66
C GLY A 110 6.07 2.10 -2.53
N LEU A 111 6.62 1.23 -1.69
CA LEU A 111 8.06 1.04 -1.63
C LEU A 111 8.39 -0.43 -1.35
N THR A 112 9.56 -0.88 -1.86
CA THR A 112 10.13 -2.17 -1.50
C THR A 112 11.64 -2.12 -1.46
N ALA A 113 12.24 -2.84 -0.51
CA ALA A 113 13.68 -3.08 -0.44
C ALA A 113 14.00 -4.42 -1.11
N ALA A 114 14.94 -4.42 -2.06
CA ALA A 114 15.40 -5.64 -2.69
C ALA A 114 16.85 -5.50 -3.18
N GLY A 115 17.71 -6.41 -2.79
CA GLY A 115 19.15 -6.31 -3.00
C GLY A 115 19.72 -5.01 -2.40
N ASP A 116 20.61 -4.35 -3.12
CA ASP A 116 21.26 -3.11 -2.68
C ASP A 116 20.37 -1.85 -2.79
N TYR A 117 19.09 -2.01 -3.18
CA TYR A 117 18.25 -0.90 -3.58
C TYR A 117 16.92 -0.87 -2.83
N VAL A 118 16.40 0.35 -2.70
CA VAL A 118 15.01 0.62 -2.33
C VAL A 118 14.32 1.29 -3.50
N TYR A 119 13.20 0.71 -3.94
CA TYR A 119 12.39 1.22 -5.04
C TYR A 119 11.17 1.93 -4.48
N ILE A 120 10.83 3.10 -5.05
CA ILE A 120 9.60 3.83 -4.75
C ILE A 120 8.80 3.99 -6.02
N SER A 121 7.56 3.52 -6.00
CA SER A 121 6.64 3.61 -7.13
C SER A 121 5.91 4.95 -7.17
N ASN A 122 5.92 5.61 -8.32
CA ASN A 122 5.11 6.80 -8.60
C ASN A 122 5.17 7.21 -10.07
N ALA A 123 4.05 7.70 -10.62
CA ALA A 123 3.98 8.36 -11.93
C ALA A 123 4.67 7.56 -13.05
N SER A 124 4.30 6.28 -13.19
CA SER A 124 4.82 5.34 -14.18
C SER A 124 6.34 5.11 -14.10
N LYS A 125 6.88 5.16 -12.88
CA LYS A 125 8.31 4.94 -12.61
C LYS A 125 8.52 4.21 -11.29
N LEU A 126 9.60 3.44 -11.24
CA LEU A 126 10.26 3.04 -10.01
C LEU A 126 11.45 3.98 -9.80
N PHE A 127 11.38 4.85 -8.81
CA PHE A 127 12.50 5.67 -8.36
C PHE A 127 13.41 4.85 -7.48
N VAL A 128 14.72 4.98 -7.65
CA VAL A 128 15.71 4.09 -7.03
C VAL A 128 16.58 4.85 -6.04
N LEU A 129 16.73 4.27 -4.85
CA LEU A 129 17.67 4.69 -3.80
C LEU A 129 18.67 3.56 -3.54
N ARG A 130 19.88 3.89 -3.13
CA ARG A 130 20.79 2.87 -2.55
C ARG A 130 20.40 2.66 -1.08
N THR A 131 20.26 1.41 -0.68
CA THR A 131 20.05 1.05 0.73
C THR A 131 21.12 1.67 1.62
N SER A 132 22.39 1.59 1.19
CA SER A 132 23.54 2.16 1.92
C SER A 132 23.45 3.68 2.16
N ASP A 133 22.79 4.43 1.27
CA ASP A 133 22.63 5.89 1.44
C ASP A 133 21.54 6.19 2.48
N LEU A 134 20.46 5.40 2.51
CA LEU A 134 19.46 5.47 3.59
C LEU A 134 20.08 5.17 4.95
N LEU A 135 20.96 4.18 5.02
CA LEU A 135 21.61 3.76 6.27
C LEU A 135 22.57 4.80 6.80
N LYS A 136 23.35 5.43 5.94
CA LYS A 136 24.34 6.48 6.30
C LYS A 136 23.73 7.80 6.70
N ALA A 137 22.60 8.19 6.10
CA ALA A 137 21.98 9.49 6.34
C ALA A 137 21.57 9.65 7.80
N ALA A 138 21.76 10.80 8.39
CA ALA A 138 21.20 11.15 9.70
C ALA A 138 19.68 11.38 9.60
N SER A 139 18.96 11.28 10.73
CA SER A 139 17.53 11.62 10.75
C SER A 139 17.30 13.07 10.37
N GLY A 140 16.41 13.32 9.40
CA GLY A 140 16.16 14.65 8.83
C GLY A 140 17.09 15.01 7.65
N GLU A 141 18.09 14.22 7.38
CA GLU A 141 18.95 14.41 6.22
C GLU A 141 18.28 13.93 4.94
N TYR A 142 18.40 14.71 3.88
CA TYR A 142 17.82 14.38 2.59
C TYR A 142 18.65 13.34 1.83
N VAL A 143 17.97 12.30 1.32
CA VAL A 143 18.56 11.33 0.40
C VAL A 143 17.99 11.55 -1.01
N ALA A 144 18.88 11.55 -2.01
CA ALA A 144 18.51 11.72 -3.41
C ALA A 144 18.31 10.36 -4.09
N PHE A 145 17.33 10.27 -4.98
CA PHE A 145 17.26 9.17 -5.94
C PHE A 145 18.52 9.14 -6.80
N ILE A 146 18.99 7.94 -7.11
CA ILE A 146 20.14 7.74 -8.00
C ILE A 146 19.70 7.54 -9.47
N GLY A 147 18.40 7.40 -9.70
CA GLY A 147 17.79 7.22 -11.01
C GLY A 147 16.34 6.76 -10.92
N ASN A 148 15.81 6.32 -12.05
CA ASN A 148 14.47 5.74 -12.13
C ASN A 148 14.35 4.77 -13.30
N ILE A 149 13.45 3.80 -13.16
CA ILE A 149 13.10 2.81 -14.19
C ILE A 149 11.68 3.13 -14.67
N PRO A 150 11.47 3.49 -15.95
CA PRO A 150 10.12 3.63 -16.51
C PRO A 150 9.39 2.29 -16.51
N VAL A 151 8.10 2.31 -16.18
CA VAL A 151 7.25 1.10 -16.17
C VAL A 151 5.97 1.35 -16.94
N PRO A 152 5.34 0.32 -17.56
CA PRO A 152 4.19 0.48 -18.44
C PRO A 152 2.86 0.65 -17.69
N CYS A 153 2.88 0.84 -16.40
CA CYS A 153 1.70 1.04 -15.55
C CYS A 153 1.80 2.36 -14.77
N ARG A 154 0.77 2.72 -14.03
CA ARG A 154 0.75 3.94 -13.20
C ARG A 154 1.79 3.94 -12.09
N ALA A 155 2.34 2.79 -11.74
CA ALA A 155 3.25 2.60 -10.60
C ALA A 155 2.63 3.13 -9.30
N SER A 156 1.44 2.63 -8.97
CA SER A 156 0.68 3.08 -7.79
C SER A 156 1.14 2.39 -6.51
N PHE A 157 1.71 1.21 -6.62
CA PHE A 157 2.30 0.41 -5.55
C PHE A 157 3.47 -0.41 -6.08
N CYS A 158 4.34 -0.89 -5.21
CA CYS A 158 5.36 -1.90 -5.56
C CYS A 158 5.73 -2.73 -4.33
N SER A 159 6.12 -3.99 -4.57
CA SER A 159 6.60 -4.93 -3.56
C SER A 159 7.65 -5.88 -4.15
N SER A 160 8.28 -6.72 -3.33
CA SER A 160 9.21 -7.75 -3.80
C SER A 160 8.98 -9.07 -3.07
N ASP A 161 9.26 -10.17 -3.76
CA ASP A 161 9.36 -11.51 -3.17
C ASP A 161 10.82 -12.00 -3.06
N GLY A 162 11.79 -11.09 -3.25
CA GLY A 162 13.22 -11.41 -3.27
C GLY A 162 13.72 -11.96 -4.62
N LYS A 163 12.83 -12.22 -5.58
CA LYS A 163 13.18 -12.67 -6.93
C LYS A 163 12.67 -11.70 -8.00
N TYR A 164 11.53 -11.11 -7.76
CA TYR A 164 10.91 -10.12 -8.63
C TYR A 164 10.51 -8.88 -7.83
N VAL A 165 10.54 -7.72 -8.49
CA VAL A 165 9.83 -6.52 -8.05
C VAL A 165 8.53 -6.45 -8.83
N TYR A 166 7.43 -6.36 -8.12
CA TYR A 166 6.08 -6.18 -8.65
C TYR A 166 5.72 -4.71 -8.61
N VAL A 167 5.17 -4.18 -9.69
CA VAL A 167 4.69 -2.79 -9.76
C VAL A 167 3.38 -2.76 -10.54
N GLY A 168 2.40 -2.00 -10.07
CA GLY A 168 1.06 -2.11 -10.63
C GLY A 168 0.25 -0.84 -10.67
N ASP A 169 -0.93 -1.03 -11.25
CA ASP A 169 -1.95 -0.02 -11.43
C ASP A 169 -2.92 0.03 -10.25
N TYR A 170 -3.24 1.24 -9.83
CA TYR A 170 -4.51 1.53 -9.18
C TYR A 170 -5.49 2.04 -10.25
N HIS A 171 -6.61 1.33 -10.44
CA HIS A 171 -7.71 1.76 -11.30
C HIS A 171 -8.94 2.10 -10.47
N ALA A 172 -9.56 3.24 -10.76
CA ALA A 172 -10.85 3.72 -10.24
C ALA A 172 -11.38 4.82 -11.15
N VAL A 173 -12.63 5.22 -11.00
CA VAL A 173 -13.17 6.40 -11.70
C VAL A 173 -12.31 7.62 -11.43
N GLY A 174 -11.78 8.24 -12.48
CA GLY A 174 -10.82 9.37 -12.41
C GLY A 174 -9.36 8.96 -12.25
N TYR A 175 -9.07 7.66 -12.24
CA TYR A 175 -7.72 7.08 -12.21
C TYR A 175 -7.60 6.03 -13.31
N GLU A 176 -7.79 6.49 -14.56
CA GLU A 176 -7.77 5.63 -15.73
C GLU A 176 -6.37 5.04 -15.98
N THR A 177 -6.34 3.80 -16.44
CA THR A 177 -5.14 3.05 -16.83
C THR A 177 -5.03 2.99 -18.36
N ASP A 178 -3.94 2.44 -18.86
CA ASP A 178 -3.75 2.24 -20.32
C ASP A 178 -4.83 1.29 -20.88
N GLU A 179 -5.33 1.57 -22.07
CA GLU A 179 -6.36 0.74 -22.70
C GLU A 179 -5.89 -0.69 -22.99
N SER A 180 -4.60 -0.91 -23.19
CA SER A 180 -4.02 -2.25 -23.37
C SER A 180 -4.12 -3.12 -22.09
N HIS A 181 -4.36 -2.50 -20.92
CA HIS A 181 -4.57 -3.20 -19.64
C HIS A 181 -5.98 -3.76 -19.47
N ARG A 182 -6.88 -3.51 -20.42
CA ARG A 182 -8.25 -4.04 -20.39
C ARG A 182 -8.27 -5.51 -20.77
N ILE A 183 -8.53 -6.34 -19.78
CA ILE A 183 -8.46 -7.78 -19.91
C ILE A 183 -9.80 -8.42 -19.56
N GLN A 184 -10.40 -9.14 -20.53
CA GLN A 184 -11.62 -9.92 -20.29
C GLN A 184 -11.32 -11.12 -19.38
N THR A 185 -12.07 -11.25 -18.29
CA THR A 185 -11.93 -12.26 -17.25
C THR A 185 -13.28 -12.95 -16.99
N ALA A 186 -13.33 -13.90 -16.07
CA ALA A 186 -14.58 -14.51 -15.61
C ALA A 186 -15.48 -13.54 -14.84
N ASP A 187 -14.90 -12.49 -14.24
CA ASP A 187 -15.62 -11.49 -13.43
C ASP A 187 -15.99 -10.23 -14.23
N GLY A 188 -15.79 -10.23 -15.53
CA GLY A 188 -15.94 -9.08 -16.41
C GLY A 188 -14.59 -8.53 -16.86
N GLU A 189 -14.59 -7.28 -17.36
CA GLU A 189 -13.37 -6.63 -17.79
C GLU A 189 -12.58 -6.07 -16.60
N TYR A 190 -11.34 -6.52 -16.45
CA TYR A 190 -10.36 -5.92 -15.54
C TYR A 190 -9.60 -4.81 -16.28
N GLN A 191 -9.22 -3.76 -15.58
CA GLN A 191 -8.58 -2.57 -16.16
C GLN A 191 -7.24 -2.23 -15.50
N ALA A 192 -6.75 -3.07 -14.61
CA ALA A 192 -5.49 -2.89 -13.91
C ALA A 192 -4.57 -4.08 -14.11
N MET A 193 -3.26 -3.79 -14.16
CA MET A 193 -2.23 -4.80 -14.30
C MET A 193 -1.12 -4.62 -13.27
N VAL A 194 -0.46 -5.74 -12.95
CA VAL A 194 0.79 -5.78 -12.17
C VAL A 194 1.86 -6.39 -13.05
N PHE A 195 2.99 -5.73 -13.15
CA PHE A 195 4.15 -6.18 -13.93
C PHE A 195 5.26 -6.67 -12.99
N ALA A 196 5.84 -7.82 -13.29
CA ALA A 196 6.91 -8.43 -12.54
C ALA A 196 8.27 -8.24 -13.24
N TYR A 197 9.18 -7.57 -12.56
CA TYR A 197 10.54 -7.31 -13.03
C TYR A 197 11.50 -8.21 -12.28
N LYS A 198 12.31 -8.99 -13.00
CA LYS A 198 13.27 -9.89 -12.38
C LYS A 198 14.43 -9.10 -11.79
N LEU A 199 14.77 -9.39 -10.53
CA LEU A 199 16.00 -8.91 -9.91
C LEU A 199 17.22 -9.51 -10.60
N ASP A 200 18.22 -8.68 -10.89
CA ASP A 200 19.42 -9.05 -11.62
C ASP A 200 20.57 -8.09 -11.24
N GLU A 201 21.53 -8.57 -10.46
CA GLU A 201 22.61 -7.77 -9.91
C GLU A 201 23.53 -7.17 -11.00
N ASP A 202 23.57 -7.78 -12.20
CA ASP A 202 24.35 -7.30 -13.34
C ASP A 202 23.68 -6.14 -14.09
N MET A 203 22.41 -5.84 -13.80
CA MET A 203 21.66 -4.78 -14.45
C MET A 203 21.76 -3.46 -13.69
N GLU A 204 21.63 -2.36 -14.43
CA GLU A 204 21.54 -1.04 -13.82
C GLU A 204 20.38 -1.01 -12.80
N PHE A 205 20.63 -0.52 -11.59
CA PHE A 205 19.69 -0.50 -10.47
C PHE A 205 19.21 -1.88 -10.00
N GLY A 206 19.93 -2.97 -10.31
CA GLY A 206 19.62 -4.33 -9.83
C GLY A 206 18.34 -4.93 -10.39
N LEU A 207 17.78 -4.39 -11.48
CA LEU A 207 16.49 -4.80 -12.03
C LEU A 207 16.50 -4.84 -13.56
N ASN A 208 15.92 -5.88 -14.14
CA ASN A 208 15.74 -5.95 -15.59
C ASN A 208 14.95 -4.74 -16.12
N ASN A 209 15.26 -4.29 -17.33
CA ASN A 209 14.66 -3.10 -17.96
C ASN A 209 13.26 -3.35 -18.53
N TYR A 210 12.75 -4.58 -18.46
CA TYR A 210 11.45 -4.97 -19.01
C TYR A 210 10.79 -6.02 -18.12
N PRO A 211 9.45 -6.07 -18.10
CA PRO A 211 8.74 -7.04 -17.29
C PRO A 211 8.94 -8.46 -17.82
N PHE A 212 9.06 -9.41 -16.91
CA PHE A 212 9.23 -10.82 -17.21
C PHE A 212 7.88 -11.53 -17.42
N PHE A 213 6.88 -11.12 -16.65
CA PHE A 213 5.48 -11.53 -16.81
C PHE A 213 4.55 -10.46 -16.19
N ALA A 214 3.24 -10.64 -16.35
CA ALA A 214 2.24 -9.72 -15.81
C ALA A 214 1.04 -10.46 -15.22
N PHE A 215 0.30 -9.75 -14.35
CA PHE A 215 -0.99 -10.18 -13.82
C PHE A 215 -2.07 -9.19 -14.26
N ALA A 216 -3.23 -9.69 -14.70
CA ALA A 216 -4.45 -8.91 -14.78
C ALA A 216 -5.16 -8.99 -13.42
N VAL A 217 -5.44 -7.84 -12.84
CA VAL A 217 -5.98 -7.71 -11.49
C VAL A 217 -7.24 -6.85 -11.47
N ARG A 218 -8.04 -6.99 -10.42
CA ARG A 218 -9.24 -6.18 -10.22
C ARG A 218 -8.93 -4.70 -9.96
N ASP A 219 -9.96 -3.89 -9.94
CA ASP A 219 -9.87 -2.48 -9.57
C ASP A 219 -9.54 -2.29 -8.08
N PHE A 220 -9.09 -1.09 -7.73
CA PHE A 220 -8.82 -0.62 -6.36
C PHE A 220 -7.65 -1.30 -5.65
N VAL A 221 -6.72 -1.92 -6.38
CA VAL A 221 -5.52 -2.52 -5.79
C VAL A 221 -4.58 -1.41 -5.31
N GLN A 222 -4.27 -1.42 -4.02
CA GLN A 222 -3.36 -0.48 -3.34
C GLN A 222 -2.04 -1.15 -2.94
N GLY A 223 -1.99 -2.47 -2.93
CA GLY A 223 -0.81 -3.26 -2.64
C GLY A 223 -0.94 -4.68 -3.17
N PHE A 224 0.17 -5.26 -3.55
CA PHE A 224 0.24 -6.59 -4.15
C PHE A 224 1.54 -7.27 -3.72
N THR A 225 1.49 -8.53 -3.39
CA THR A 225 2.68 -9.35 -3.14
C THR A 225 2.46 -10.78 -3.57
N VAL A 226 3.55 -11.52 -3.73
CA VAL A 226 3.53 -12.95 -4.07
C VAL A 226 4.27 -13.74 -3.01
N HIS A 227 3.71 -14.86 -2.57
CA HIS A 227 4.35 -15.79 -1.67
C HIS A 227 3.85 -17.23 -1.92
N ASP A 228 4.76 -18.18 -2.05
CA ASP A 228 4.48 -19.61 -2.22
C ASP A 228 3.41 -19.92 -3.30
N GLY A 229 3.54 -19.29 -4.48
CA GLY A 229 2.62 -19.50 -5.60
C GLY A 229 1.24 -18.85 -5.42
N LYS A 230 1.06 -18.03 -4.40
CA LYS A 230 -0.14 -17.23 -4.16
C LYS A 230 0.13 -15.75 -4.39
N ALA A 231 -0.83 -15.08 -5.00
CA ALA A 231 -0.88 -13.62 -5.08
C ALA A 231 -1.82 -13.08 -4.02
N ILE A 232 -1.38 -12.06 -3.28
CA ILE A 232 -2.14 -11.41 -2.20
C ILE A 232 -2.31 -9.94 -2.56
N MET A 233 -3.55 -9.45 -2.56
CA MET A 233 -3.89 -8.08 -2.95
C MET A 233 -4.65 -7.35 -1.86
N SER A 234 -4.19 -6.16 -1.50
CA SER A 234 -4.92 -5.19 -0.71
C SER A 234 -5.75 -4.30 -1.63
N CYS A 235 -7.06 -4.32 -1.49
CA CYS A 235 -7.98 -3.51 -2.29
C CYS A 235 -8.74 -2.53 -1.41
N SER A 236 -8.68 -1.24 -1.75
CA SER A 236 -9.26 -0.16 -0.97
C SER A 236 -9.83 0.95 -1.85
N TYR A 237 -10.98 1.49 -1.45
CA TYR A 237 -11.57 2.65 -2.09
C TYR A 237 -12.24 3.56 -1.05
N SER A 238 -11.66 4.73 -0.80
CA SER A 238 -12.20 5.73 0.10
C SER A 238 -12.54 5.16 1.50
N PHE A 239 -13.68 5.52 2.07
CA PHE A 239 -14.16 5.05 3.39
C PHE A 239 -14.87 3.69 3.35
N SER A 240 -14.93 3.03 2.20
CA SER A 240 -15.44 1.65 2.11
C SER A 240 -14.52 0.68 2.84
N SER A 241 -15.09 -0.43 3.32
CA SER A 241 -14.26 -1.50 3.88
C SER A 241 -13.24 -1.99 2.86
N SER A 242 -11.99 -2.05 3.26
CA SER A 242 -10.94 -2.68 2.44
C SER A 242 -11.11 -4.19 2.43
N LYS A 243 -10.47 -4.83 1.47
CA LYS A 243 -10.45 -6.29 1.33
C LYS A 243 -9.04 -6.77 1.00
N LEU A 244 -8.64 -7.84 1.64
CA LEU A 244 -7.46 -8.60 1.28
C LEU A 244 -7.93 -9.84 0.53
N TYR A 245 -7.48 -9.98 -0.71
CA TYR A 245 -7.78 -11.14 -1.55
C TYR A 245 -6.56 -12.01 -1.75
N THR A 246 -6.76 -13.30 -1.77
CA THR A 246 -5.72 -14.29 -2.07
C THR A 246 -6.12 -15.13 -3.27
N TYR A 247 -5.16 -15.39 -4.15
CA TYR A 247 -5.35 -16.15 -5.37
C TYR A 247 -4.25 -17.19 -5.54
N ASP A 248 -4.60 -18.38 -6.02
CA ASP A 248 -3.61 -19.32 -6.55
C ASP A 248 -3.17 -18.84 -7.93
N ILE A 249 -1.87 -18.64 -8.14
CA ILE A 249 -1.35 -18.13 -9.42
C ILE A 249 -1.51 -19.18 -10.52
N GLY A 250 -1.10 -20.43 -10.27
CA GLY A 250 -1.17 -21.53 -11.22
C GLY A 250 -0.30 -21.29 -12.47
N SER A 251 -0.78 -21.79 -13.62
CA SER A 251 -0.15 -21.58 -14.92
C SER A 251 -0.61 -20.27 -15.57
N ALA A 252 0.20 -19.75 -16.51
CA ALA A 252 -0.17 -18.58 -17.31
C ALA A 252 -1.46 -18.87 -18.12
N ASP A 253 -2.36 -17.89 -18.15
CA ASP A 253 -3.64 -18.02 -18.85
C ASP A 253 -3.50 -17.72 -20.35
N ARG A 254 -2.63 -16.79 -20.70
CA ARG A 254 -2.37 -16.37 -22.08
C ARG A 254 -1.07 -15.59 -22.19
N ILE A 255 -0.80 -15.16 -23.41
CA ILE A 255 0.31 -14.29 -23.79
C ILE A 255 -0.19 -12.84 -23.84
N PHE A 256 0.66 -11.92 -23.36
CA PHE A 256 0.48 -10.48 -23.47
C PHE A 256 1.66 -9.86 -24.20
N VAL A 257 1.40 -8.84 -25.01
CA VAL A 257 2.45 -8.12 -25.74
C VAL A 257 2.65 -6.76 -25.08
N GLN A 258 3.83 -6.54 -24.53
CA GLN A 258 4.24 -5.27 -23.93
C GLN A 258 5.49 -4.75 -24.66
N ASP A 259 5.42 -3.56 -25.23
CA ASP A 259 6.53 -2.91 -25.97
C ASP A 259 7.18 -3.81 -27.02
N GLY A 260 6.34 -4.54 -27.77
CA GLY A 260 6.78 -5.48 -28.81
C GLY A 260 7.38 -6.79 -28.27
N ARG A 261 7.37 -7.02 -26.97
CA ARG A 261 7.83 -8.26 -26.32
C ARG A 261 6.64 -9.09 -25.86
N THR A 262 6.78 -10.37 -25.98
CA THR A 262 5.79 -11.36 -25.55
C THR A 262 6.11 -11.83 -24.12
N ILE A 263 5.18 -11.64 -23.19
CA ILE A 263 5.29 -12.08 -21.80
C ILE A 263 4.09 -12.94 -21.42
N ALA A 264 4.26 -13.76 -20.37
CA ALA A 264 3.17 -14.54 -19.81
C ALA A 264 2.20 -13.63 -19.04
N LEU A 265 0.89 -13.87 -19.20
CA LEU A 265 -0.17 -13.17 -18.46
C LEU A 265 -0.92 -14.16 -17.58
N PHE A 266 -1.02 -13.82 -16.29
CA PHE A 266 -1.81 -14.54 -15.29
C PHE A 266 -3.06 -13.70 -14.97
N ILE A 267 -4.25 -14.29 -15.06
CA ILE A 267 -5.51 -13.62 -14.74
C ILE A 267 -5.92 -14.02 -13.33
N LEU A 268 -6.02 -13.04 -12.42
CA LEU A 268 -6.37 -13.27 -11.01
C LEU A 268 -7.84 -12.92 -10.77
N ASP A 269 -8.73 -13.77 -11.27
CA ASP A 269 -10.17 -13.64 -11.15
C ASP A 269 -10.78 -14.66 -10.16
N SER A 270 -12.11 -14.69 -10.03
CA SER A 270 -12.83 -15.55 -9.08
C SER A 270 -12.53 -17.04 -9.21
N ARG A 271 -12.06 -17.51 -10.36
CA ARG A 271 -11.69 -18.92 -10.58
C ARG A 271 -10.44 -19.33 -9.79
N LYS A 272 -9.58 -18.39 -9.48
CA LYS A 272 -8.32 -18.59 -8.75
C LYS A 272 -8.35 -18.03 -7.32
N GLN A 273 -9.41 -17.32 -6.93
CA GLN A 273 -9.56 -16.75 -5.60
C GLN A 273 -9.74 -17.84 -4.55
N THR A 274 -8.88 -17.85 -3.54
CA THR A 274 -8.88 -18.84 -2.44
C THR A 274 -9.33 -18.27 -1.11
N ASP A 275 -9.11 -16.96 -0.84
CA ASP A 275 -9.56 -16.31 0.40
C ASP A 275 -9.96 -14.83 0.16
N GLU A 276 -10.81 -14.34 1.05
CA GLU A 276 -11.18 -12.93 1.17
C GLU A 276 -11.28 -12.55 2.65
N LEU A 277 -10.50 -11.55 3.08
CA LEU A 277 -10.60 -10.98 4.41
C LEU A 277 -11.06 -9.52 4.32
N ARG A 278 -12.23 -9.21 4.91
CA ARG A 278 -12.70 -7.85 5.06
C ARG A 278 -11.92 -7.13 6.15
N MET A 279 -11.38 -5.93 5.83
CA MET A 279 -10.53 -5.13 6.69
C MET A 279 -11.10 -3.72 6.91
N PRO A 280 -10.63 -2.96 7.93
CA PRO A 280 -10.88 -1.54 8.03
C PRO A 280 -10.52 -0.79 6.74
N HIS A 281 -11.15 0.34 6.51
CA HIS A 281 -10.97 1.17 5.31
C HIS A 281 -9.54 1.68 5.14
N MET A 282 -9.20 2.04 3.89
CA MET A 282 -7.92 2.66 3.51
C MET A 282 -6.71 1.80 3.88
N SER A 283 -6.77 0.49 3.55
CA SER A 283 -5.57 -0.33 3.50
C SER A 283 -4.78 0.05 2.25
N GLU A 284 -3.47 0.05 2.38
CA GLU A 284 -2.50 0.39 1.37
C GLU A 284 -1.65 -0.83 1.04
N ASP A 285 -0.37 -0.66 0.94
CA ASP A 285 0.62 -1.64 0.55
C ASP A 285 0.67 -2.88 1.45
N VAL A 286 1.15 -3.98 0.89
CA VAL A 286 1.34 -5.26 1.57
C VAL A 286 2.70 -5.85 1.22
N GLU A 287 3.36 -6.42 2.23
CA GLU A 287 4.63 -7.12 2.06
C GLU A 287 4.71 -8.36 2.95
N VAL A 288 5.37 -9.41 2.47
CA VAL A 288 5.65 -10.61 3.27
C VAL A 288 6.99 -10.46 3.96
N HIS A 289 6.99 -10.64 5.28
CA HIS A 289 8.19 -10.68 6.10
C HIS A 289 8.07 -11.80 7.15
N ASP A 290 9.10 -12.63 7.28
CA ASP A 290 9.20 -13.75 8.25
C ASP A 290 7.92 -14.62 8.31
N GLY A 291 7.43 -15.04 7.13
CA GLY A 291 6.23 -15.88 7.02
C GLY A 291 4.93 -15.23 7.49
N LYS A 292 4.89 -13.89 7.56
CA LYS A 292 3.72 -13.08 7.91
C LYS A 292 3.48 -12.01 6.87
N LEU A 293 2.26 -11.49 6.83
CA LEU A 293 1.87 -10.41 5.94
C LEU A 293 1.81 -9.09 6.72
N LEU A 294 2.64 -8.13 6.34
CA LEU A 294 2.53 -6.74 6.79
C LEU A 294 1.49 -6.03 5.92
N VAL A 295 0.65 -5.20 6.54
CA VAL A 295 -0.39 -4.40 5.86
C VAL A 295 -0.32 -2.96 6.34
N GLY A 296 -0.09 -2.05 5.41
CA GLY A 296 -0.11 -0.60 5.63
C GLY A 296 -1.54 -0.05 5.64
N PHE A 297 -1.75 1.10 6.31
CA PHE A 297 -3.02 1.82 6.33
C PHE A 297 -2.79 3.32 6.37
N GLU A 298 -3.53 4.09 5.55
CA GLU A 298 -3.53 5.56 5.61
C GLU A 298 -4.68 6.14 6.43
N SER A 299 -5.64 5.33 6.87
CA SER A 299 -6.90 5.76 7.51
C SER A 299 -6.74 6.62 8.75
N ALA A 300 -5.58 6.57 9.42
CA ALA A 300 -5.27 7.39 10.58
C ALA A 300 -4.46 8.66 10.25
N ALA A 301 -4.19 8.94 8.98
CA ALA A 301 -3.57 10.19 8.58
C ALA A 301 -4.48 11.40 8.85
N LYS A 302 -3.90 12.54 9.24
CA LYS A 302 -4.65 13.78 9.53
C LYS A 302 -5.56 14.19 8.37
N LYS A 303 -5.11 14.03 7.14
CA LYS A 303 -5.87 14.28 5.90
C LYS A 303 -7.17 13.46 5.84
N MET A 304 -7.19 12.26 6.44
CA MET A 304 -8.34 11.35 6.44
C MET A 304 -9.23 11.50 7.68
N LEU A 305 -9.17 12.63 8.37
CA LEU A 305 -9.98 12.91 9.55
C LEU A 305 -9.80 11.86 10.68
N ALA A 306 -8.59 11.36 10.86
CA ALA A 306 -8.24 10.23 11.75
C ALA A 306 -8.82 10.31 13.16
N GLY A 307 -9.00 11.50 13.71
CA GLY A 307 -9.60 11.69 15.03
C GLY A 307 -11.12 11.50 15.08
N PHE A 308 -11.78 11.43 13.92
CA PHE A 308 -13.24 11.44 13.80
C PHE A 308 -13.82 10.23 13.06
N VAL A 309 -12.97 9.37 12.48
CA VAL A 309 -13.43 8.20 11.73
C VAL A 309 -13.21 6.94 12.57
N PRO A 310 -14.29 6.20 12.92
CA PRO A 310 -14.16 4.92 13.61
C PRO A 310 -13.34 3.91 12.80
N CYS A 311 -12.67 2.99 13.48
CA CYS A 311 -11.85 1.92 12.89
C CYS A 311 -10.57 2.38 12.18
N SER A 312 -10.14 3.63 12.33
CA SER A 312 -8.85 4.10 11.81
C SER A 312 -7.68 3.33 12.42
N ILE A 313 -6.70 2.94 11.60
CA ILE A 313 -5.54 2.13 11.97
C ILE A 313 -4.29 3.01 12.06
N LYS A 314 -3.61 2.97 13.21
CA LYS A 314 -2.40 3.79 13.49
C LYS A 314 -1.09 2.99 13.44
N HIS A 315 -1.18 1.73 13.05
CA HIS A 315 -0.04 0.81 13.00
C HIS A 315 -0.01 0.12 11.65
N VAL A 316 1.17 -0.22 11.18
CA VAL A 316 1.29 -1.36 10.27
C VAL A 316 0.75 -2.56 11.03
N MET A 317 -0.11 -3.32 10.39
CA MET A 317 -0.69 -4.53 10.97
C MET A 317 0.03 -5.75 10.44
N VAL A 318 0.12 -6.79 11.26
CA VAL A 318 0.68 -8.06 10.84
C VAL A 318 -0.40 -9.13 10.91
N LEU A 319 -0.49 -9.94 9.86
CA LEU A 319 -1.44 -11.05 9.71
C LEU A 319 -0.68 -12.35 9.45
N PRO A 320 -1.21 -13.52 9.85
CA PRO A 320 -0.72 -14.77 9.33
C PRO A 320 -0.95 -14.80 7.80
N LEU A 321 -0.06 -15.45 7.07
CA LEU A 321 -0.26 -15.71 5.64
C LEU A 321 -1.51 -16.56 5.42
N PRO A 322 -2.27 -16.30 4.35
CA PRO A 322 -3.50 -17.03 4.01
C PRO A 322 -3.24 -18.43 3.46
#